data_3cff704abb97f97428621a7521f4f3fa
#
_entry.id   3cff704abb97f97428621a7521f4f3fa
#
_cell.length_a   1.000
_cell.length_b   1.000
_cell.length_c   1.000
_cell.angle_alpha   90.00
_cell.angle_beta   90.00
_cell.angle_gamma   90.00
#
_symmetry.space_group_name_H-M   'P 1'
#
loop_
_entity.id
_entity.type
_entity.pdbx_description
1 polymer ?
#
loop_
_entity_poly.entity_id
_entity_poly.type
_entity_poly.pdbx_seq_one_letter_code
_entity_poly.pdbx_strand_id
1 'polypeptide(L)'
;MMAASAKDLQLRELKDTVSQLKMMISEQTELINSLREVIDTKSEMEQILREQNRLLQEQIDYLTKKLFAPSSEKRSSEIPGQMHLFDEAEAEQKLSGSDDEEQTSVSAHTRKKKSSSEETFKGLKVNKIIIPLSPEERICPVCGTQMELIGEAYARRELVFIPAKCEINEYYTQSYGCPSCKEGYGDTEKPVIMKSKAPSALVGKGPASPSSVAWTIYQKYANGMPLYRQEKDWAQYGASISRTTMANWIIYCSQHYFQPLYDYFHRELLKRRFAMADETRVQVLDEPDRKAETQSFMWLFRSGEDGLPDIILYDYTPTRNGDHAAKFLEGFQGYLETDGYQGYNKVPGIKRCSCWAHIRRYFIDAVPKGKQFDYSQPAVQGVQYCDRLFRIEDTINKRYPGNYEKRKQLRLEKEKPVLEAFWSWLDSLHTVRNSRMYKAVNYVQNRRETAETYLEDGRCSFTNNASENAIRPFTVGRKNWLFSQSVEVAGASAVVYTMVEMAKAHNLNIYEYLKYVLEQRPDNTWTDEQLSELAPWSEKLQSIKKSQLD
;
A
#
# COMPACT_ATOMS: atom_id res chain seq x y z
N MET A 1 103.86 24.28 -39.08
CA MET A 1 102.52 23.62 -38.85
C MET A 1 102.81 22.26 -38.31
N MET A 2 102.56 22.03 -36.99
CA MET A 2 102.75 20.71 -36.37
C MET A 2 101.58 19.81 -36.77
N ALA A 3 101.91 18.62 -37.29
CA ALA A 3 100.93 17.63 -37.63
C ALA A 3 100.28 17.12 -36.36
N ALA A 4 98.92 17.22 -36.32
CA ALA A 4 98.16 16.67 -35.21
C ALA A 4 98.46 15.19 -35.04
N SER A 5 98.74 14.74 -33.81
CA SER A 5 99.04 13.37 -33.47
C SER A 5 97.81 12.47 -33.83
N ALA A 6 98.13 11.27 -34.38
CA ALA A 6 97.09 10.27 -34.72
C ALA A 6 96.08 10.02 -33.52
N LYS A 7 96.57 10.21 -32.30
CA LYS A 7 95.74 10.15 -31.10
C LYS A 7 94.71 11.32 -30.96
N ASP A 8 95.07 12.52 -31.42
CA ASP A 8 94.22 13.67 -31.39
C ASP A 8 93.07 13.54 -32.42
N LEU A 9 93.35 12.89 -33.56
CA LEU A 9 92.37 12.58 -34.58
C LEU A 9 91.33 11.56 -34.07
N GLN A 10 91.84 10.49 -33.49
CA GLN A 10 90.97 9.45 -32.86
C GLN A 10 90.13 10.00 -31.71
N LEU A 11 90.68 10.91 -30.92
CA LEU A 11 89.97 11.56 -29.84
C LEU A 11 88.86 12.47 -30.36
N ARG A 12 89.04 13.12 -31.51
CA ARG A 12 88.00 13.92 -32.19
C ARG A 12 86.86 13.02 -32.72
N GLU A 13 87.17 11.97 -33.44
CA GLU A 13 86.22 10.99 -33.97
C GLU A 13 85.37 10.37 -32.85
N LEU A 14 86.04 10.02 -31.74
CA LEU A 14 85.34 9.47 -30.58
C LEU A 14 84.35 10.49 -29.93
N LYS A 15 84.80 11.75 -29.85
CA LYS A 15 83.92 12.84 -29.34
C LYS A 15 82.70 13.11 -30.24
N ASP A 16 82.89 13.10 -31.55
CA ASP A 16 81.82 13.26 -32.52
C ASP A 16 80.84 12.08 -32.47
N THR A 17 81.37 10.83 -32.37
CA THR A 17 80.55 9.64 -32.21
C THR A 17 79.70 9.68 -30.88
N VAL A 18 80.34 10.09 -29.78
CA VAL A 18 79.65 10.27 -28.50
C VAL A 18 78.56 11.36 -28.56
N SER A 19 78.82 12.46 -29.30
CA SER A 19 77.82 13.51 -29.51
C SER A 19 76.64 13.02 -30.34
N GLN A 20 76.91 12.26 -31.43
CA GLN A 20 75.84 11.64 -32.24
C GLN A 20 75.02 10.63 -31.45
N LEU A 21 75.63 9.78 -30.63
CA LEU A 21 74.97 8.83 -29.78
C LEU A 21 74.08 9.53 -28.73
N LYS A 22 74.54 10.66 -28.17
CA LYS A 22 73.70 11.47 -27.23
C LYS A 22 72.49 12.08 -27.91
N MET A 23 72.62 12.58 -29.13
CA MET A 23 71.48 13.07 -29.91
C MET A 23 70.49 11.95 -30.20
N MET A 24 70.96 10.78 -30.66
CA MET A 24 70.04 9.63 -30.89
C MET A 24 69.34 9.16 -29.62
N ILE A 25 70.02 9.16 -28.46
CA ILE A 25 69.36 8.84 -27.17
C ILE A 25 68.30 9.87 -26.80
N SER A 26 68.54 11.16 -27.03
CA SER A 26 67.58 12.22 -26.80
C SER A 26 66.33 12.05 -27.67
N GLU A 27 66.54 11.81 -28.99
CA GLU A 27 65.44 11.57 -29.94
C GLU A 27 64.65 10.30 -29.58
N GLN A 28 65.29 9.22 -29.20
CA GLN A 28 64.61 8.00 -28.73
C GLN A 28 63.84 8.23 -27.43
N THR A 29 64.35 9.05 -26.53
CA THR A 29 63.69 9.37 -25.27
C THR A 29 62.42 10.18 -25.53
N GLU A 30 62.47 11.15 -26.44
CA GLU A 30 61.30 11.91 -26.85
C GLU A 30 60.23 11.03 -27.52
N LEU A 31 60.65 10.11 -28.40
CA LEU A 31 59.74 9.14 -29.03
C LEU A 31 59.10 8.21 -28.01
N ILE A 32 59.86 7.73 -27.03
CA ILE A 32 59.32 6.87 -25.94
C ILE A 32 58.28 7.64 -25.10
N ASN A 33 58.52 8.91 -24.79
CA ASN A 33 57.58 9.73 -24.06
C ASN A 33 56.30 9.98 -24.87
N SER A 34 56.41 10.30 -26.16
CA SER A 34 55.25 10.44 -27.06
C SER A 34 54.43 9.14 -27.19
N LEU A 35 55.10 7.98 -27.30
CA LEU A 35 54.42 6.68 -27.33
C LEU A 35 53.73 6.36 -26.02
N ARG A 36 54.28 6.74 -24.87
CA ARG A 36 53.61 6.59 -23.57
C ARG A 36 52.33 7.41 -23.50
N GLU A 37 52.36 8.69 -23.91
CA GLU A 37 51.14 9.53 -23.96
C GLU A 37 50.06 8.93 -24.86
N VAL A 38 50.43 8.38 -26.03
CA VAL A 38 49.51 7.67 -26.93
C VAL A 38 48.92 6.41 -26.29
N ILE A 39 49.72 5.64 -25.57
CA ILE A 39 49.26 4.44 -24.84
C ILE A 39 48.28 4.83 -23.72
N ASP A 40 48.56 5.88 -22.96
CA ASP A 40 47.68 6.33 -21.87
C ASP A 40 46.36 6.83 -22.43
N THR A 41 46.35 7.68 -23.47
CA THR A 41 45.14 8.15 -24.14
C THR A 41 44.33 7.00 -24.76
N LYS A 42 45.01 5.99 -25.34
CA LYS A 42 44.33 4.80 -25.88
C LYS A 42 43.69 3.95 -24.78
N SER A 43 44.34 3.81 -23.64
CA SER A 43 43.85 3.10 -22.47
C SER A 43 42.59 3.76 -21.91
N GLU A 44 42.57 5.09 -21.78
CA GLU A 44 41.39 5.87 -21.38
C GLU A 44 40.24 5.70 -22.38
N MET A 45 40.55 5.76 -23.69
CA MET A 45 39.55 5.56 -24.74
C MET A 45 38.94 4.14 -24.70
N GLU A 46 39.75 3.11 -24.45
CA GLU A 46 39.28 1.74 -24.30
C GLU A 46 38.37 1.58 -23.07
N GLN A 47 38.67 2.25 -21.96
CA GLN A 47 37.78 2.26 -20.78
C GLN A 47 36.43 2.89 -21.08
N ILE A 48 36.42 4.03 -21.76
CA ILE A 48 35.21 4.72 -22.18
C ILE A 48 34.38 3.84 -23.12
N LEU A 49 35.01 3.19 -24.10
CA LEU A 49 34.33 2.29 -25.05
C LEU A 49 33.75 1.05 -24.37
N ARG A 50 34.45 0.46 -23.41
CA ARG A 50 33.97 -0.69 -22.63
C ARG A 50 32.74 -0.29 -21.82
N GLU A 51 32.74 0.88 -21.20
CA GLU A 51 31.59 1.37 -20.44
C GLU A 51 30.40 1.71 -21.36
N GLN A 52 30.63 2.30 -22.52
CA GLN A 52 29.56 2.54 -23.51
C GLN A 52 28.94 1.22 -24.02
N ASN A 53 29.76 0.22 -24.31
CA ASN A 53 29.28 -1.11 -24.72
C ASN A 53 28.47 -1.77 -23.60
N ARG A 54 28.87 -1.64 -22.34
CA ARG A 54 28.11 -2.13 -21.20
C ARG A 54 26.73 -1.46 -21.10
N LEU A 55 26.68 -0.14 -21.28
CA LEU A 55 25.42 0.62 -21.28
C LEU A 55 24.48 0.23 -22.43
N LEU A 56 25.05 0.05 -23.63
CA LEU A 56 24.27 -0.40 -24.79
C LEU A 56 23.71 -1.81 -24.58
N GLN A 57 24.49 -2.72 -24.00
CA GLN A 57 24.02 -4.06 -23.67
C GLN A 57 22.88 -4.02 -22.64
N GLU A 58 22.98 -3.16 -21.61
CA GLU A 58 21.89 -2.97 -20.65
C GLU A 58 20.62 -2.41 -21.30
N GLN A 59 20.75 -1.51 -22.27
CA GLN A 59 19.61 -1.00 -23.04
C GLN A 59 18.97 -2.08 -23.91
N ILE A 60 19.77 -2.91 -24.58
CA ILE A 60 19.30 -4.05 -25.36
C ILE A 60 18.56 -5.05 -24.47
N ASP A 61 19.13 -5.40 -23.31
CA ASP A 61 18.51 -6.30 -22.34
C ASP A 61 17.18 -5.73 -21.81
N TYR A 62 17.13 -4.42 -21.55
CA TYR A 62 15.90 -3.74 -21.13
C TYR A 62 14.83 -3.77 -22.21
N LEU A 63 15.18 -3.45 -23.46
CA LEU A 63 14.25 -3.43 -24.58
C LEU A 63 13.77 -4.84 -24.93
N THR A 64 14.67 -5.82 -24.90
CA THR A 64 14.34 -7.23 -25.12
C THR A 64 13.36 -7.74 -24.06
N LYS A 65 13.59 -7.39 -22.79
CA LYS A 65 12.69 -7.74 -21.69
C LYS A 65 11.34 -7.02 -21.82
N LYS A 66 11.32 -5.77 -22.30
CA LYS A 66 10.09 -5.02 -22.53
C LYS A 66 9.25 -5.55 -23.69
N LEU A 67 9.88 -6.08 -24.73
CA LEU A 67 9.23 -6.55 -25.96
C LEU A 67 8.84 -8.03 -25.90
N PHE A 68 9.63 -8.87 -25.22
CA PHE A 68 9.51 -10.34 -25.31
C PHE A 68 9.26 -11.05 -23.97
N ALA A 69 9.31 -10.35 -22.82
CA ALA A 69 8.94 -10.99 -21.58
C ALA A 69 7.41 -11.13 -21.49
N PRO A 70 6.87 -12.28 -21.04
CA PRO A 70 5.45 -12.40 -20.75
C PRO A 70 5.06 -11.34 -19.73
N SER A 71 3.95 -10.64 -19.97
CA SER A 71 3.43 -9.57 -19.13
C SER A 71 2.81 -10.12 -17.84
N SER A 72 3.56 -10.92 -17.09
CA SER A 72 3.19 -11.32 -15.75
C SER A 72 4.04 -10.53 -14.74
N GLU A 73 3.38 -9.84 -13.85
CA GLU A 73 3.98 -9.07 -12.75
C GLU A 73 4.68 -9.95 -11.68
N LYS A 74 5.09 -11.16 -12.03
CA LYS A 74 5.94 -11.97 -11.15
C LYS A 74 7.36 -11.44 -11.18
N ARG A 75 7.64 -10.42 -10.38
CA ARG A 75 8.99 -10.03 -10.01
C ARG A 75 9.49 -11.01 -8.97
N SER A 76 10.28 -11.98 -9.41
CA SER A 76 11.14 -12.75 -8.51
C SER A 76 12.31 -11.86 -8.07
N SER A 77 12.18 -11.20 -6.94
CA SER A 77 13.30 -10.77 -6.11
C SER A 77 12.84 -10.91 -4.67
N GLU A 78 13.25 -11.98 -4.05
CA GLU A 78 13.14 -12.18 -2.62
C GLU A 78 13.95 -11.10 -1.92
N ILE A 79 13.27 -10.08 -1.41
CA ILE A 79 13.84 -9.08 -0.52
C ILE A 79 13.50 -9.55 0.89
N PRO A 80 14.49 -9.86 1.74
CA PRO A 80 14.21 -10.23 3.13
C PRO A 80 13.40 -9.13 3.81
N GLY A 81 12.18 -9.45 4.26
CA GLY A 81 11.28 -8.52 4.96
C GLY A 81 10.13 -7.94 4.13
N GLN A 82 10.02 -8.25 2.83
CA GLN A 82 8.85 -7.88 2.03
C GLN A 82 7.97 -9.12 1.80
N MET A 83 6.93 -9.28 2.61
CA MET A 83 5.93 -10.34 2.43
C MET A 83 5.11 -10.05 1.16
N HIS A 84 5.10 -11.00 0.23
CA HIS A 84 4.23 -10.96 -0.94
C HIS A 84 2.81 -11.37 -0.53
N LEU A 85 1.80 -10.78 -1.14
CA LEU A 85 0.37 -11.01 -0.86
C LEU A 85 -0.08 -12.49 -0.96
N PHE A 86 0.76 -13.36 -1.54
CA PHE A 86 0.50 -14.78 -1.73
C PHE A 86 1.44 -15.70 -0.92
N ASP A 87 2.45 -15.15 -0.25
CA ASP A 87 3.42 -15.96 0.52
C ASP A 87 2.79 -16.59 1.77
N GLU A 88 1.74 -15.98 2.35
CA GLU A 88 1.00 -16.58 3.48
C GLU A 88 0.29 -17.87 3.06
N ALA A 89 -0.38 -17.89 1.90
CA ALA A 89 -1.10 -19.05 1.40
C ALA A 89 -0.17 -20.17 0.93
N GLU A 90 0.99 -19.84 0.32
CA GLU A 90 2.00 -20.83 -0.09
C GLU A 90 2.82 -21.35 1.10
N ALA A 91 3.06 -20.53 2.13
CA ALA A 91 3.71 -20.96 3.36
C ALA A 91 2.82 -21.90 4.18
N GLU A 92 1.51 -21.67 4.21
CA GLU A 92 0.55 -22.59 4.85
C GLU A 92 0.39 -23.92 4.08
N GLN A 93 0.43 -23.89 2.74
CA GLN A 93 0.38 -25.12 1.92
C GLN A 93 1.64 -25.98 2.06
N LYS A 94 2.83 -25.39 2.21
CA LYS A 94 4.08 -26.14 2.47
C LYS A 94 4.17 -26.73 3.87
N LEU A 95 3.34 -26.25 4.80
CA LEU A 95 3.28 -26.77 6.18
C LEU A 95 2.32 -27.96 6.35
N SER A 96 1.49 -28.26 5.35
CA SER A 96 0.47 -29.32 5.41
C SER A 96 0.77 -30.57 4.57
N GLY A 97 1.90 -30.64 3.89
CA GLY A 97 2.23 -31.75 2.99
C GLY A 97 3.63 -32.32 3.23
N SER A 98 3.65 -33.59 3.59
CA SER A 98 4.72 -34.59 3.56
C SER A 98 5.65 -34.74 4.77
N ASP A 99 5.47 -35.82 5.45
CA ASP A 99 6.54 -36.62 6.05
C ASP A 99 7.44 -37.14 4.94
N ASP A 100 8.69 -36.69 4.93
CA ASP A 100 9.85 -37.47 4.51
C ASP A 100 11.13 -36.76 4.97
N GLU A 101 12.03 -37.54 5.57
CA GLU A 101 13.25 -37.10 6.24
C GLU A 101 14.34 -36.69 5.25
N GLU A 102 14.85 -35.44 5.35
CA GLU A 102 16.26 -35.15 5.10
C GLU A 102 16.73 -34.01 6.01
N GLN A 103 17.71 -34.31 6.83
CA GLN A 103 18.32 -33.40 7.80
C GLN A 103 19.14 -32.32 7.08
N THR A 104 18.66 -31.08 7.15
CA THR A 104 19.51 -29.92 6.93
C THR A 104 19.28 -28.93 8.07
N SER A 105 20.33 -28.61 8.81
CA SER A 105 20.31 -27.72 9.97
C SER A 105 19.91 -26.30 9.55
N VAL A 106 18.74 -25.84 9.95
CA VAL A 106 18.27 -24.47 9.80
C VAL A 106 18.10 -23.87 11.20
N SER A 107 18.68 -22.69 11.40
CA SER A 107 18.63 -21.91 12.63
C SER A 107 17.20 -21.73 13.15
N ALA A 108 17.04 -21.86 14.48
CA ALA A 108 15.77 -21.89 15.20
C ALA A 108 14.88 -20.67 14.90
N HIS A 109 13.81 -20.88 14.12
CA HIS A 109 12.66 -20.00 14.10
C HIS A 109 11.70 -20.42 15.21
N THR A 110 11.37 -19.48 16.09
CA THR A 110 10.37 -19.67 17.15
C THR A 110 9.01 -19.94 16.49
N ARG A 111 8.53 -21.18 16.52
CA ARG A 111 7.18 -21.55 16.08
C ARG A 111 6.16 -20.75 16.90
N LYS A 112 5.31 -19.96 16.25
CA LYS A 112 4.09 -19.45 16.88
C LYS A 112 3.29 -20.64 17.39
N LYS A 113 2.93 -20.63 18.68
CA LYS A 113 2.01 -21.62 19.25
C LYS A 113 0.75 -21.66 18.37
N LYS A 114 0.32 -22.85 17.92
CA LYS A 114 -1.00 -23.02 17.29
C LYS A 114 -2.04 -22.46 18.26
N SER A 115 -2.87 -21.51 17.81
CA SER A 115 -4.02 -21.03 18.58
C SER A 115 -4.91 -22.24 18.93
N SER A 116 -5.45 -22.28 20.15
CA SER A 116 -6.41 -23.32 20.51
C SER A 116 -7.65 -23.20 19.62
N SER A 117 -8.38 -24.28 19.40
CA SER A 117 -9.64 -24.24 18.62
C SER A 117 -10.67 -23.29 19.26
N GLU A 118 -10.55 -23.00 20.55
CA GLU A 118 -11.38 -22.02 21.28
C GLU A 118 -11.05 -20.59 20.90
N GLU A 119 -9.76 -20.25 20.74
CA GLU A 119 -9.34 -18.95 20.25
C GLU A 119 -9.72 -18.72 18.78
N THR A 120 -9.65 -19.79 17.96
CA THR A 120 -9.98 -19.72 16.53
C THR A 120 -11.46 -19.42 16.27
N PHE A 121 -12.36 -19.91 17.15
CA PHE A 121 -13.82 -19.76 16.97
C PHE A 121 -14.48 -18.90 18.05
N LYS A 122 -13.72 -18.04 18.70
CA LYS A 122 -14.22 -17.11 19.71
C LYS A 122 -15.34 -16.22 19.14
N GLY A 123 -16.46 -16.15 19.84
CA GLY A 123 -17.61 -15.31 19.44
C GLY A 123 -18.62 -15.98 18.50
N LEU A 124 -18.40 -17.25 18.08
CA LEU A 124 -19.40 -17.99 17.33
C LEU A 124 -20.37 -18.71 18.27
N LYS A 125 -21.68 -18.72 17.89
CA LYS A 125 -22.70 -19.48 18.60
C LYS A 125 -22.36 -20.97 18.55
N VAL A 126 -22.30 -21.63 19.71
CA VAL A 126 -22.07 -23.07 19.84
C VAL A 126 -23.39 -23.79 20.00
N ASN A 127 -23.70 -24.68 19.08
CA ASN A 127 -24.85 -25.61 19.22
C ASN A 127 -24.35 -26.94 19.72
N LYS A 128 -24.81 -27.39 20.88
CA LYS A 128 -24.53 -28.73 21.42
C LYS A 128 -25.45 -29.76 20.74
N ILE A 129 -24.86 -30.68 19.95
CA ILE A 129 -25.58 -31.78 19.30
C ILE A 129 -25.29 -33.04 20.08
N ILE A 130 -26.32 -33.67 20.66
CA ILE A 130 -26.23 -34.93 21.39
C ILE A 130 -26.60 -36.05 20.41
N ILE A 131 -25.75 -37.03 20.29
CA ILE A 131 -25.96 -38.23 19.47
C ILE A 131 -26.26 -39.39 20.41
N PRO A 132 -27.53 -39.73 20.65
CA PRO A 132 -27.89 -40.87 21.47
C PRO A 132 -27.76 -42.19 20.69
N LEU A 133 -27.54 -43.28 21.38
CA LEU A 133 -27.73 -44.64 20.82
C LEU A 133 -29.19 -44.84 20.44
N SER A 134 -29.46 -45.62 19.40
CA SER A 134 -30.81 -46.02 19.05
C SER A 134 -31.44 -46.86 20.21
N PRO A 135 -32.77 -46.90 20.33
CA PRO A 135 -33.40 -47.72 21.39
C PRO A 135 -32.94 -49.20 21.40
N GLU A 136 -32.67 -49.74 20.23
CA GLU A 136 -32.21 -51.14 20.05
C GLU A 136 -30.78 -51.31 20.52
N GLU A 137 -29.89 -50.32 20.29
CA GLU A 137 -28.50 -50.36 20.75
C GLU A 137 -28.34 -50.11 22.26
N ARG A 138 -29.41 -49.70 22.96
CA ARG A 138 -29.42 -49.52 24.42
C ARG A 138 -29.77 -50.78 25.19
N ILE A 139 -29.87 -51.92 24.55
CA ILE A 139 -30.09 -53.21 25.20
C ILE A 139 -28.73 -53.86 25.49
N CYS A 140 -28.49 -54.22 26.73
CA CYS A 140 -27.25 -54.87 27.13
C CYS A 140 -27.07 -56.22 26.37
N PRO A 141 -25.99 -56.41 25.61
CA PRO A 141 -25.79 -57.64 24.84
C PRO A 141 -25.53 -58.87 25.68
N VAL A 142 -25.28 -58.69 26.98
CA VAL A 142 -24.98 -59.81 27.92
C VAL A 142 -26.22 -60.29 28.67
N CYS A 143 -27.08 -59.39 29.19
CA CYS A 143 -28.21 -59.71 30.03
C CYS A 143 -29.59 -59.25 29.51
N GLY A 144 -29.64 -58.54 28.37
CA GLY A 144 -30.89 -58.07 27.78
C GLY A 144 -31.57 -56.88 28.50
N THR A 145 -30.95 -56.31 29.53
CA THR A 145 -31.51 -55.19 30.30
C THR A 145 -31.26 -53.90 29.57
N GLN A 146 -32.22 -52.97 29.63
CA GLN A 146 -32.06 -51.62 29.05
C GLN A 146 -30.98 -50.85 29.82
N MET A 147 -29.98 -50.34 29.08
CA MET A 147 -28.87 -49.56 29.63
C MET A 147 -29.28 -48.11 29.90
N GLU A 148 -28.77 -47.56 30.99
CA GLU A 148 -28.99 -46.17 31.39
C GLU A 148 -27.83 -45.28 30.90
N LEU A 149 -28.12 -43.97 30.67
CA LEU A 149 -27.12 -42.99 30.31
C LEU A 149 -26.21 -42.72 31.52
N ILE A 150 -24.92 -43.02 31.39
CA ILE A 150 -23.92 -42.86 32.47
C ILE A 150 -23.02 -41.63 32.26
N GLY A 151 -23.06 -40.98 31.08
CA GLY A 151 -22.29 -39.78 30.84
C GLY A 151 -22.27 -39.37 29.37
N GLU A 152 -21.75 -38.18 29.13
CA GLU A 152 -21.51 -37.59 27.78
C GLU A 152 -20.03 -37.27 27.62
N ALA A 153 -19.48 -37.57 26.47
CA ALA A 153 -18.10 -37.22 26.13
C ALA A 153 -18.05 -36.33 24.88
N TYR A 154 -17.13 -35.37 24.90
CA TYR A 154 -16.86 -34.56 23.74
C TYR A 154 -16.26 -35.41 22.61
N ALA A 155 -16.87 -35.39 21.43
CA ALA A 155 -16.40 -36.13 20.27
C ALA A 155 -15.57 -35.25 19.30
N ARG A 156 -16.17 -34.20 18.75
CA ARG A 156 -15.54 -33.30 17.79
C ARG A 156 -16.26 -31.95 17.68
N ARG A 157 -15.58 -30.97 17.12
CA ARG A 157 -16.15 -29.66 16.74
C ARG A 157 -16.18 -29.55 15.22
N GLU A 158 -17.23 -28.95 14.71
CA GLU A 158 -17.46 -28.73 13.29
C GLU A 158 -17.90 -27.30 13.07
N LEU A 159 -17.28 -26.60 12.09
CA LEU A 159 -17.73 -25.26 11.68
C LEU A 159 -18.86 -25.41 10.65
N VAL A 160 -20.02 -24.85 10.98
CA VAL A 160 -21.19 -24.83 10.07
C VAL A 160 -21.32 -23.43 9.47
N PHE A 161 -21.25 -23.33 8.15
CA PHE A 161 -21.53 -22.10 7.41
C PHE A 161 -22.98 -22.08 6.94
N ILE A 162 -23.70 -21.00 7.29
CA ILE A 162 -25.08 -20.76 6.84
C ILE A 162 -25.00 -19.69 5.73
N PRO A 163 -25.36 -20.01 4.47
CA PRO A 163 -25.37 -19.04 3.37
C PRO A 163 -26.25 -17.83 3.64
N ALA A 164 -25.97 -16.72 2.94
CA ALA A 164 -26.76 -15.51 3.03
C ALA A 164 -28.24 -15.78 2.67
N LYS A 165 -29.16 -15.10 3.38
CA LYS A 165 -30.61 -15.17 3.16
C LYS A 165 -31.14 -13.79 2.80
N CYS A 166 -31.98 -13.70 1.76
CA CYS A 166 -32.68 -12.49 1.37
C CYS A 166 -34.15 -12.55 1.80
N GLU A 167 -34.65 -11.45 2.35
CA GLU A 167 -36.07 -11.28 2.76
C GLU A 167 -36.57 -9.93 2.25
N ILE A 168 -37.86 -9.83 2.03
CA ILE A 168 -38.54 -8.59 1.63
C ILE A 168 -39.34 -8.06 2.81
N ASN A 169 -39.12 -6.79 3.16
CA ASN A 169 -39.94 -6.07 4.11
C ASN A 169 -40.96 -5.19 3.37
N GLU A 170 -42.26 -5.45 3.55
CA GLU A 170 -43.33 -4.63 3.01
C GLU A 170 -43.87 -3.73 4.11
N TYR A 171 -43.93 -2.42 3.85
CA TYR A 171 -44.39 -1.42 4.80
C TYR A 171 -45.83 -0.99 4.46
N TYR A 172 -46.72 -1.17 5.39
CA TYR A 172 -48.14 -0.75 5.31
C TYR A 172 -48.39 0.40 6.28
N THR A 173 -49.09 1.45 5.81
CA THR A 173 -49.48 2.58 6.63
C THR A 173 -50.97 2.48 6.98
N GLN A 174 -51.32 2.76 8.23
CA GLN A 174 -52.71 2.78 8.70
C GLN A 174 -53.25 4.20 8.71
N SER A 175 -54.52 4.34 8.35
CA SER A 175 -55.24 5.60 8.42
C SER A 175 -56.30 5.51 9.51
N TYR A 176 -56.39 6.51 10.37
CA TYR A 176 -57.31 6.61 11.49
C TYR A 176 -58.25 7.79 11.24
N GLY A 177 -59.55 7.55 11.30
CA GLY A 177 -60.59 8.57 11.23
C GLY A 177 -61.21 8.84 12.60
N CYS A 178 -61.50 10.08 12.92
CA CYS A 178 -62.22 10.43 14.17
C CYS A 178 -63.72 10.11 14.04
N PRO A 179 -64.27 9.17 14.80
CA PRO A 179 -65.74 8.86 14.73
C PRO A 179 -66.63 10.04 15.13
N SER A 180 -66.20 10.81 16.13
CA SER A 180 -66.99 11.97 16.62
C SER A 180 -67.05 13.13 15.61
N CYS A 181 -65.96 13.33 14.83
CA CYS A 181 -65.92 14.35 13.76
C CYS A 181 -66.74 13.91 12.51
N LYS A 182 -67.06 12.63 12.40
CA LYS A 182 -67.75 12.06 11.26
C LYS A 182 -69.32 12.26 11.39
N GLU A 183 -69.83 12.37 12.62
CA GLU A 183 -71.27 12.38 12.93
C GLU A 183 -71.86 13.77 13.27
N GLY A 184 -71.05 14.82 13.45
CA GLY A 184 -71.53 15.98 14.13
C GLY A 184 -71.21 17.39 13.65
N TYR A 185 -70.45 17.55 12.57
CA TYR A 185 -70.14 18.90 12.10
C TYR A 185 -70.69 19.14 10.70
N GLY A 186 -71.53 20.18 10.62
CA GLY A 186 -72.27 20.57 9.43
C GLY A 186 -71.40 20.85 8.22
N ASP A 187 -72.05 21.03 7.08
CA ASP A 187 -71.62 21.01 5.67
C ASP A 187 -70.26 21.63 5.24
N THR A 188 -69.36 21.99 6.16
CA THR A 188 -68.09 22.69 5.82
C THR A 188 -66.78 22.05 6.35
N GLU A 189 -66.86 21.04 7.20
CA GLU A 189 -65.61 20.44 7.74
C GLU A 189 -65.40 19.00 7.24
N LYS A 190 -64.24 18.81 6.54
CA LYS A 190 -63.78 17.48 6.12
C LYS A 190 -63.47 16.63 7.35
N PRO A 191 -63.83 15.32 7.35
CA PRO A 191 -63.49 14.43 8.45
C PRO A 191 -61.97 14.44 8.73
N VAL A 192 -61.63 14.51 10.01
CA VAL A 192 -60.20 14.46 10.42
C VAL A 192 -59.69 13.04 10.23
N ILE A 193 -58.79 12.88 9.26
CA ILE A 193 -58.12 11.62 8.98
C ILE A 193 -56.63 11.81 9.23
N MET A 194 -56.07 10.99 10.10
CA MET A 194 -54.63 10.93 10.33
C MET A 194 -54.05 9.63 9.74
N LYS A 195 -52.96 9.74 9.04
CA LYS A 195 -52.28 8.61 8.43
C LYS A 195 -50.88 8.45 9.02
N SER A 196 -50.53 7.22 9.39
CA SER A 196 -49.18 6.91 9.82
C SER A 196 -48.20 7.12 8.66
N LYS A 197 -46.94 7.49 8.99
CA LYS A 197 -45.89 7.69 8.00
C LYS A 197 -45.00 6.45 7.95
N ALA A 198 -44.76 5.91 6.76
CA ALA A 198 -43.75 4.90 6.56
C ALA A 198 -42.35 5.51 6.64
N PRO A 199 -41.31 4.76 7.08
CA PRO A 199 -39.92 5.19 6.96
C PRO A 199 -39.59 5.54 5.50
N SER A 200 -38.81 6.60 5.28
CA SER A 200 -38.37 6.96 3.94
C SER A 200 -37.44 5.87 3.36
N ALA A 201 -37.57 5.59 2.07
CA ALA A 201 -36.66 4.67 1.39
C ALA A 201 -35.21 5.20 1.46
N LEU A 202 -34.24 4.29 1.44
CA LEU A 202 -32.83 4.67 1.45
C LEU A 202 -32.42 5.34 0.12
N VAL A 203 -32.84 4.77 -1.01
CA VAL A 203 -32.54 5.26 -2.36
C VAL A 203 -33.84 5.37 -3.16
N GLY A 204 -34.29 6.57 -3.44
CA GLY A 204 -35.46 6.85 -4.25
C GLY A 204 -36.69 6.03 -3.84
N LYS A 205 -37.32 5.35 -4.80
CA LYS A 205 -38.47 4.43 -4.58
C LYS A 205 -38.05 2.95 -4.71
N GLY A 206 -36.75 2.66 -4.78
CA GLY A 206 -36.25 1.32 -4.98
C GLY A 206 -36.23 0.44 -3.73
N PRO A 207 -35.90 -0.85 -3.88
CA PRO A 207 -35.85 -1.81 -2.79
C PRO A 207 -34.56 -1.74 -1.94
N ALA A 208 -33.72 -0.72 -2.16
CA ALA A 208 -32.47 -0.56 -1.42
C ALA A 208 -32.71 -0.39 0.08
N SER A 209 -32.06 -1.22 0.87
CA SER A 209 -32.00 -1.11 2.33
C SER A 209 -30.56 -0.86 2.77
N PRO A 210 -30.31 -0.34 3.99
CA PRO A 210 -28.97 -0.24 4.55
C PRO A 210 -28.17 -1.54 4.45
N SER A 211 -28.80 -2.68 4.74
CA SER A 211 -28.16 -3.99 4.70
C SER A 211 -27.78 -4.43 3.27
N SER A 212 -28.67 -4.27 2.28
CA SER A 212 -28.39 -4.68 0.89
C SER A 212 -27.32 -3.82 0.24
N VAL A 213 -27.32 -2.50 0.50
CA VAL A 213 -26.30 -1.59 -0.01
C VAL A 213 -24.96 -1.83 0.68
N ALA A 214 -24.93 -1.96 2.00
CA ALA A 214 -23.70 -2.27 2.74
C ALA A 214 -23.09 -3.59 2.28
N TRP A 215 -23.89 -4.63 2.02
CA TRP A 215 -23.42 -5.90 1.48
C TRP A 215 -22.84 -5.75 0.08
N THR A 216 -23.52 -5.02 -0.80
CA THR A 216 -23.03 -4.74 -2.16
C THR A 216 -21.69 -4.02 -2.14
N ILE A 217 -21.53 -3.02 -1.25
CA ILE A 217 -20.28 -2.27 -1.06
C ILE A 217 -19.18 -3.20 -0.52
N TYR A 218 -19.47 -3.94 0.57
CA TYR A 218 -18.54 -4.87 1.19
C TYR A 218 -17.98 -5.88 0.19
N GLN A 219 -18.85 -6.52 -0.59
CA GLN A 219 -18.44 -7.48 -1.61
C GLN A 219 -17.55 -6.86 -2.69
N LYS A 220 -17.87 -5.65 -3.15
CA LYS A 220 -17.08 -5.00 -4.20
C LYS A 220 -15.74 -4.48 -3.69
N TYR A 221 -15.73 -3.72 -2.59
CA TYR A 221 -14.58 -2.92 -2.19
C TYR A 221 -13.67 -3.62 -1.16
N ALA A 222 -14.21 -4.52 -0.35
CA ALA A 222 -13.41 -5.33 0.57
C ALA A 222 -13.02 -6.69 -0.04
N ASN A 223 -13.97 -7.39 -0.70
CA ASN A 223 -13.75 -8.74 -1.25
C ASN A 223 -13.38 -8.73 -2.75
N GLY A 224 -13.36 -7.56 -3.40
CA GLY A 224 -12.98 -7.42 -4.80
C GLY A 224 -13.95 -8.06 -5.79
N MET A 225 -15.22 -8.32 -5.41
CA MET A 225 -16.24 -8.95 -6.26
C MET A 225 -16.94 -7.93 -7.16
N PRO A 226 -16.72 -7.93 -8.48
CA PRO A 226 -17.35 -6.97 -9.40
C PRO A 226 -18.87 -7.08 -9.40
N LEU A 227 -19.57 -5.97 -9.67
CA LEU A 227 -21.04 -5.93 -9.66
C LEU A 227 -21.71 -6.93 -10.59
N TYR A 228 -21.08 -7.25 -11.75
CA TYR A 228 -21.63 -8.25 -12.66
C TYR A 228 -21.62 -9.67 -12.09
N ARG A 229 -20.66 -9.99 -11.18
CA ARG A 229 -20.66 -11.27 -10.46
C ARG A 229 -21.69 -11.23 -9.32
N GLN A 230 -21.82 -10.11 -8.64
CA GLN A 230 -22.85 -9.92 -7.62
C GLN A 230 -24.26 -10.02 -8.20
N GLU A 231 -24.52 -9.51 -9.41
CA GLU A 231 -25.80 -9.66 -10.11
C GLU A 231 -26.20 -11.14 -10.24
N LYS A 232 -25.24 -12.01 -10.58
CA LYS A 232 -25.47 -13.46 -10.65
C LYS A 232 -25.63 -14.11 -9.27
N ASP A 233 -24.87 -13.63 -8.29
CA ASP A 233 -24.93 -14.12 -6.90
C ASP A 233 -26.28 -13.78 -6.25
N TRP A 234 -26.76 -12.54 -6.36
CA TRP A 234 -28.08 -12.11 -5.89
C TRP A 234 -29.21 -12.94 -6.50
N ALA A 235 -29.10 -13.32 -7.78
CA ALA A 235 -30.09 -14.16 -8.43
C ALA A 235 -30.18 -15.56 -7.81
N GLN A 236 -29.07 -16.12 -7.25
CA GLN A 236 -29.09 -17.41 -6.52
C GLN A 236 -29.88 -17.33 -5.21
N TYR A 237 -29.99 -16.13 -4.63
CA TYR A 237 -30.82 -15.87 -3.43
C TYR A 237 -32.24 -15.43 -3.76
N GLY A 238 -32.66 -15.48 -5.03
CA GLY A 238 -34.00 -15.12 -5.50
C GLY A 238 -34.20 -13.62 -5.74
N ALA A 239 -33.12 -12.80 -5.68
CA ALA A 239 -33.19 -11.36 -5.91
C ALA A 239 -32.62 -10.97 -7.27
N SER A 240 -33.46 -10.61 -8.24
CA SER A 240 -33.02 -10.17 -9.58
C SER A 240 -32.72 -8.67 -9.56
N ILE A 241 -31.47 -8.30 -9.20
CA ILE A 241 -31.01 -6.91 -9.09
C ILE A 241 -29.90 -6.68 -10.12
N SER A 242 -30.10 -5.74 -11.04
CA SER A 242 -29.11 -5.46 -12.08
C SER A 242 -27.87 -4.77 -11.52
N ARG A 243 -26.70 -5.02 -12.14
CA ARG A 243 -25.45 -4.30 -11.82
C ARG A 243 -25.58 -2.78 -11.89
N THR A 244 -26.41 -2.26 -12.81
CA THR A 244 -26.69 -0.82 -12.94
C THR A 244 -27.45 -0.30 -11.72
N THR A 245 -28.46 -1.04 -11.23
CA THR A 245 -29.19 -0.70 -10.01
C THR A 245 -28.24 -0.66 -8.80
N MET A 246 -27.39 -1.67 -8.65
CA MET A 246 -26.39 -1.71 -7.56
C MET A 246 -25.38 -0.55 -7.66
N ALA A 247 -24.92 -0.21 -8.87
CA ALA A 247 -24.05 0.95 -9.08
C ALA A 247 -24.72 2.25 -8.67
N ASN A 248 -25.97 2.46 -9.06
CA ASN A 248 -26.75 3.64 -8.67
C ASN A 248 -26.97 3.72 -7.15
N TRP A 249 -27.16 2.60 -6.46
CA TRP A 249 -27.23 2.59 -5.00
C TRP A 249 -25.93 3.09 -4.37
N ILE A 250 -24.80 2.59 -4.86
CA ILE A 250 -23.48 2.97 -4.36
C ILE A 250 -23.23 4.47 -4.59
N ILE A 251 -23.48 4.95 -5.81
CA ILE A 251 -23.29 6.37 -6.17
C ILE A 251 -24.17 7.25 -5.27
N TYR A 252 -25.45 6.94 -5.17
CA TYR A 252 -26.39 7.70 -4.36
C TYR A 252 -25.98 7.75 -2.88
N CYS A 253 -25.67 6.60 -2.28
CA CYS A 253 -25.28 6.54 -0.88
C CYS A 253 -23.92 7.21 -0.63
N SER A 254 -23.00 7.13 -1.59
CA SER A 254 -21.73 7.86 -1.53
C SER A 254 -21.96 9.37 -1.45
N GLN A 255 -22.75 9.91 -2.36
CA GLN A 255 -22.98 11.36 -2.46
C GLN A 255 -23.85 11.94 -1.33
N HIS A 256 -24.82 11.17 -0.80
CA HIS A 256 -25.79 11.68 0.16
C HIS A 256 -25.50 11.33 1.61
N TYR A 257 -24.89 10.16 1.88
CA TYR A 257 -24.71 9.68 3.24
C TYR A 257 -23.23 9.52 3.66
N PHE A 258 -22.35 9.17 2.73
CA PHE A 258 -20.94 9.02 3.08
C PHE A 258 -20.13 10.31 2.86
N GLN A 259 -20.54 11.17 1.94
CA GLN A 259 -19.81 12.42 1.66
C GLN A 259 -19.70 13.35 2.88
N PRO A 260 -20.74 13.57 3.71
CA PRO A 260 -20.61 14.41 4.90
C PRO A 260 -19.56 13.88 5.88
N LEU A 261 -19.49 12.56 6.04
CA LEU A 261 -18.52 11.90 6.91
C LEU A 261 -17.11 11.93 6.31
N TYR A 262 -16.99 11.78 4.98
CA TYR A 262 -15.74 11.96 4.25
C TYR A 262 -15.18 13.39 4.45
N ASP A 263 -16.03 14.40 4.30
CA ASP A 263 -15.64 15.80 4.48
C ASP A 263 -15.23 16.09 5.93
N TYR A 264 -15.89 15.47 6.90
CA TYR A 264 -15.45 15.51 8.29
C TYR A 264 -14.06 14.89 8.48
N PHE A 265 -13.80 13.70 7.94
CA PHE A 265 -12.48 13.07 8.03
C PHE A 265 -11.41 13.91 7.34
N HIS A 266 -11.74 14.58 6.24
CA HIS A 266 -10.82 15.49 5.56
C HIS A 266 -10.45 16.67 6.47
N ARG A 267 -11.43 17.31 7.11
CA ARG A 267 -11.17 18.38 8.09
C ARG A 267 -10.31 17.90 9.26
N GLU A 268 -10.54 16.69 9.75
CA GLU A 268 -9.73 16.10 10.82
C GLU A 268 -8.28 15.80 10.35
N LEU A 269 -8.10 15.35 9.10
CA LEU A 269 -6.75 15.16 8.52
C LEU A 269 -5.98 16.49 8.45
N LEU A 270 -6.62 17.56 8.03
CA LEU A 270 -5.96 18.88 7.92
C LEU A 270 -5.51 19.45 9.29
N LYS A 271 -6.08 19.01 10.38
CA LYS A 271 -5.64 19.37 11.75
C LYS A 271 -4.38 18.62 12.21
N ARG A 272 -3.98 17.56 11.48
CA ARG A 272 -2.83 16.73 11.85
C ARG A 272 -1.52 17.42 11.51
N ARG A 273 -0.43 17.01 12.15
CA ARG A 273 0.93 17.49 11.84
C ARG A 273 1.72 16.54 10.96
N PHE A 274 1.26 15.31 10.83
CA PHE A 274 1.94 14.26 10.08
C PHE A 274 0.94 13.64 9.12
N ALA A 275 1.24 13.72 7.85
CA ALA A 275 0.46 13.12 6.78
C ALA A 275 1.36 12.35 5.83
N MET A 276 0.75 11.43 5.10
CA MET A 276 1.40 10.63 4.08
C MET A 276 0.51 10.65 2.83
N ALA A 277 1.13 10.62 1.65
CA ALA A 277 0.39 10.58 0.39
C ALA A 277 1.02 9.62 -0.62
N ASP A 278 0.17 9.07 -1.47
CA ASP A 278 0.54 8.23 -2.60
C ASP A 278 -0.54 8.36 -3.69
N GLU A 279 -0.25 7.95 -4.92
CA GLU A 279 -1.25 7.94 -5.99
C GLU A 279 -1.04 6.75 -6.93
N THR A 280 -2.14 6.29 -7.51
CA THR A 280 -2.12 5.22 -8.50
C THR A 280 -3.00 5.55 -9.69
N ARG A 281 -2.70 4.95 -10.83
CA ARG A 281 -3.45 5.15 -12.07
C ARG A 281 -4.81 4.47 -11.98
N VAL A 282 -5.82 5.09 -12.59
CA VAL A 282 -7.14 4.53 -12.85
C VAL A 282 -7.57 4.89 -14.26
N GLN A 283 -8.27 3.99 -14.92
CA GLN A 283 -8.90 4.29 -16.22
C GLN A 283 -10.36 4.65 -15.99
N VAL A 284 -10.82 5.75 -16.60
CA VAL A 284 -12.21 6.18 -16.61
C VAL A 284 -12.62 6.31 -18.06
N LEU A 285 -13.72 5.65 -18.46
CA LEU A 285 -14.12 5.58 -19.86
C LEU A 285 -14.79 6.86 -20.36
N ASP A 286 -15.73 7.36 -19.56
CA ASP A 286 -16.52 8.56 -19.86
C ASP A 286 -16.02 9.74 -19.02
N GLU A 287 -14.94 10.37 -19.46
CA GLU A 287 -14.43 11.64 -18.94
C GLU A 287 -14.67 12.78 -19.95
N PRO A 288 -15.20 13.93 -19.54
CA PRO A 288 -15.36 15.08 -20.43
C PRO A 288 -14.02 15.46 -21.09
N ASP A 289 -14.03 15.70 -22.38
CA ASP A 289 -12.89 16.15 -23.18
C ASP A 289 -11.64 15.23 -23.15
N ARG A 290 -11.80 13.95 -22.76
CA ARG A 290 -10.70 12.99 -22.70
C ARG A 290 -11.04 11.68 -23.39
N LYS A 291 -10.03 11.04 -23.99
CA LYS A 291 -10.17 9.71 -24.59
C LYS A 291 -10.21 8.63 -23.51
N ALA A 292 -10.99 7.58 -23.74
CA ALA A 292 -11.14 6.45 -22.82
C ALA A 292 -9.82 5.75 -22.41
N GLU A 293 -8.77 5.83 -23.27
CA GLU A 293 -7.44 5.26 -22.97
C GLU A 293 -6.60 6.16 -22.07
N THR A 294 -7.03 7.41 -21.82
CA THR A 294 -6.29 8.36 -20.99
C THR A 294 -6.33 7.89 -19.54
N GLN A 295 -5.18 7.94 -18.89
CA GLN A 295 -5.06 7.53 -17.50
C GLN A 295 -5.38 8.69 -16.56
N SER A 296 -6.29 8.44 -15.65
CA SER A 296 -6.61 9.29 -14.51
C SER A 296 -5.98 8.73 -13.23
N PHE A 297 -6.18 9.36 -12.09
CA PHE A 297 -5.47 9.00 -10.86
C PHE A 297 -6.41 8.90 -9.67
N MET A 298 -6.16 7.89 -8.86
CA MET A 298 -6.69 7.76 -7.52
C MET A 298 -5.57 8.14 -6.55
N TRP A 299 -5.79 9.20 -5.79
CA TRP A 299 -4.90 9.66 -4.75
C TRP A 299 -5.30 9.04 -3.42
N LEU A 300 -4.31 8.89 -2.56
CA LEU A 300 -4.47 8.51 -1.18
C LEU A 300 -3.80 9.56 -0.31
N PHE A 301 -4.51 10.04 0.68
CA PHE A 301 -3.99 10.87 1.75
C PHE A 301 -4.32 10.21 3.08
N ARG A 302 -3.36 10.11 3.96
CA ARG A 302 -3.58 9.53 5.28
C ARG A 302 -2.82 10.27 6.36
N SER A 303 -3.27 10.10 7.62
CA SER A 303 -2.48 10.53 8.77
C SER A 303 -1.19 9.72 8.89
N GLY A 304 -0.14 10.36 9.41
CA GLY A 304 1.07 9.68 9.81
C GLY A 304 0.91 8.93 11.14
N GLU A 305 1.98 8.30 11.59
CA GLU A 305 2.04 7.55 12.86
C GLU A 305 2.27 8.50 14.05
N ASP A 306 1.29 9.35 14.35
CA ASP A 306 1.37 10.38 15.38
C ASP A 306 0.76 9.99 16.73
N GLY A 307 0.29 8.74 16.86
CA GLY A 307 -0.33 8.20 18.06
C GLY A 307 -1.82 8.53 18.22
N LEU A 308 -2.42 9.20 17.22
CA LEU A 308 -3.85 9.48 17.12
C LEU A 308 -4.52 8.47 16.18
N PRO A 309 -5.87 8.35 16.20
CA PRO A 309 -6.59 7.45 15.31
C PRO A 309 -6.23 7.66 13.84
N ASP A 310 -6.08 6.59 13.09
CA ASP A 310 -5.75 6.64 11.66
C ASP A 310 -6.87 7.30 10.84
N ILE A 311 -6.48 8.14 9.89
CA ILE A 311 -7.37 8.72 8.88
C ILE A 311 -6.83 8.33 7.51
N ILE A 312 -7.71 7.77 6.66
CA ILE A 312 -7.35 7.29 5.31
C ILE A 312 -8.40 7.82 4.35
N LEU A 313 -7.96 8.63 3.38
CA LEU A 313 -8.83 9.28 2.40
C LEU A 313 -8.36 8.95 1.00
N TYR A 314 -9.30 8.51 0.15
CA TYR A 314 -9.06 8.39 -1.28
C TYR A 314 -9.70 9.56 -2.00
N ASP A 315 -9.06 10.04 -3.05
CA ASP A 315 -9.64 11.07 -3.89
C ASP A 315 -9.30 10.84 -5.37
N TYR A 316 -10.25 11.16 -6.24
CA TYR A 316 -10.13 10.93 -7.67
C TYR A 316 -9.84 12.23 -8.42
N THR A 317 -8.88 12.16 -9.36
CA THR A 317 -8.65 13.26 -10.31
C THR A 317 -8.30 12.77 -11.72
N PRO A 318 -8.65 13.58 -12.74
CA PRO A 318 -8.32 13.25 -14.12
C PRO A 318 -6.81 13.28 -14.42
N THR A 319 -6.00 13.98 -13.64
CA THR A 319 -4.57 14.18 -13.93
C THR A 319 -3.71 13.95 -12.69
N ARG A 320 -2.41 13.66 -12.92
CA ARG A 320 -1.39 13.62 -11.85
C ARG A 320 -0.80 15.01 -11.57
N ASN A 321 -1.57 16.08 -11.72
CA ASN A 321 -1.03 17.41 -11.46
C ASN A 321 -0.91 17.66 -9.95
N GLY A 322 0.26 18.18 -9.50
CA GLY A 322 0.51 18.52 -8.11
C GLY A 322 -0.41 19.62 -7.54
N ASP A 323 -1.09 20.40 -8.39
CA ASP A 323 -2.10 21.37 -7.96
C ASP A 323 -3.27 20.69 -7.24
N HIS A 324 -3.53 19.42 -7.56
CA HIS A 324 -4.52 18.62 -6.86
C HIS A 324 -4.10 18.38 -5.41
N ALA A 325 -2.87 17.91 -5.19
CA ALA A 325 -2.36 17.70 -3.83
C ALA A 325 -2.32 19.01 -3.03
N ALA A 326 -1.95 20.14 -3.70
CA ALA A 326 -1.95 21.46 -3.07
C ALA A 326 -3.36 21.90 -2.65
N LYS A 327 -4.37 21.64 -3.48
CA LYS A 327 -5.77 21.94 -3.16
C LYS A 327 -6.33 21.04 -2.07
N PHE A 328 -6.07 19.73 -2.14
CA PHE A 328 -6.57 18.77 -1.17
C PHE A 328 -5.98 19.03 0.22
N LEU A 329 -4.70 19.38 0.31
CA LEU A 329 -4.00 19.70 1.55
C LEU A 329 -3.99 21.19 1.88
N GLU A 330 -4.91 21.99 1.30
CA GLU A 330 -5.01 23.41 1.61
C GLU A 330 -5.27 23.63 3.11
N GLY A 331 -4.42 24.42 3.76
CA GLY A 331 -4.45 24.66 5.19
C GLY A 331 -3.67 23.64 6.05
N PHE A 332 -3.24 22.52 5.49
CA PHE A 332 -2.37 21.59 6.21
C PHE A 332 -0.98 22.19 6.46
N GLN A 333 -0.49 22.07 7.68
CA GLN A 333 0.84 22.51 8.07
C GLN A 333 1.56 21.42 8.87
N GLY A 334 2.66 20.93 8.33
CA GLY A 334 3.39 19.87 9.02
C GLY A 334 4.28 19.05 8.08
N TYR A 335 4.48 17.81 8.42
CA TYR A 335 5.33 16.88 7.69
C TYR A 335 4.49 16.04 6.73
N LEU A 336 4.92 15.99 5.46
CA LEU A 336 4.28 15.17 4.43
C LEU A 336 5.28 14.12 3.91
N GLU A 337 5.04 12.87 4.26
CA GLU A 337 5.79 11.71 3.75
C GLU A 337 5.26 11.31 2.37
N THR A 338 6.14 11.21 1.38
CA THR A 338 5.75 10.82 0.02
C THR A 338 6.86 10.05 -0.68
N ASP A 339 6.52 9.51 -1.85
CA ASP A 339 7.51 9.06 -2.83
C ASP A 339 8.31 10.24 -3.43
N GLY A 340 9.04 9.96 -4.50
CA GLY A 340 9.83 10.98 -5.20
C GLY A 340 9.06 11.88 -6.17
N TYR A 341 7.74 11.85 -6.23
CA TYR A 341 7.00 12.68 -7.17
C TYR A 341 7.08 14.17 -6.81
N GLN A 342 7.52 15.00 -7.80
CA GLN A 342 7.76 16.42 -7.56
C GLN A 342 6.46 17.25 -7.42
N GLY A 343 5.32 16.70 -7.84
CA GLY A 343 4.03 17.39 -7.72
C GLY A 343 3.69 17.81 -6.29
N TYR A 344 4.14 17.06 -5.29
CA TYR A 344 3.95 17.40 -3.89
C TYR A 344 4.71 18.65 -3.42
N ASN A 345 5.70 19.14 -4.19
CA ASN A 345 6.39 20.39 -3.89
C ASN A 345 5.49 21.62 -4.03
N LYS A 346 4.32 21.46 -4.69
CA LYS A 346 3.34 22.54 -4.84
C LYS A 346 2.49 22.76 -3.59
N VAL A 347 2.50 21.83 -2.64
CA VAL A 347 1.74 21.96 -1.38
C VAL A 347 2.43 23.01 -0.50
N PRO A 348 1.78 24.13 -0.18
CA PRO A 348 2.42 25.20 0.59
C PRO A 348 2.49 24.83 2.08
N GLY A 349 3.49 25.34 2.79
CA GLY A 349 3.60 25.25 4.25
C GLY A 349 3.99 23.89 4.80
N ILE A 350 4.36 22.92 3.95
CA ILE A 350 4.77 21.58 4.38
C ILE A 350 6.28 21.40 4.45
N LYS A 351 6.72 20.47 5.29
CA LYS A 351 8.04 19.87 5.24
C LYS A 351 7.93 18.47 4.65
N ARG A 352 8.52 18.26 3.48
CA ARG A 352 8.50 16.94 2.84
C ARG A 352 9.47 15.99 3.54
N CYS A 353 9.03 14.74 3.71
CA CYS A 353 9.86 13.60 4.08
C CYS A 353 9.94 12.64 2.88
N SER A 354 11.15 12.22 2.51
CA SER A 354 11.35 11.28 1.41
C SER A 354 11.45 9.85 1.93
N CYS A 355 10.76 8.95 1.25
CA CYS A 355 10.73 7.52 1.56
C CYS A 355 12.09 6.84 1.33
N TRP A 356 12.73 6.32 2.38
CA TRP A 356 13.99 5.58 2.29
C TRP A 356 13.86 4.21 1.61
N ALA A 357 12.66 3.63 1.58
CA ALA A 357 12.42 2.40 0.82
C ALA A 357 12.60 2.63 -0.70
N HIS A 358 12.17 3.79 -1.21
CA HIS A 358 12.41 4.17 -2.60
C HIS A 358 13.89 4.43 -2.89
N ILE A 359 14.59 5.15 -2.00
CA ILE A 359 16.05 5.36 -2.11
C ILE A 359 16.77 4.01 -2.21
N ARG A 360 16.46 3.09 -1.30
CA ARG A 360 17.03 1.73 -1.30
C ARG A 360 16.73 0.97 -2.60
N ARG A 361 15.50 1.07 -3.12
CA ARG A 361 15.08 0.39 -4.36
C ARG A 361 15.92 0.84 -5.57
N TYR A 362 16.22 2.13 -5.69
CA TYR A 362 17.08 2.64 -6.76
C TYR A 362 18.49 2.04 -6.74
N PHE A 363 19.09 1.87 -5.57
CA PHE A 363 20.39 1.18 -5.45
C PHE A 363 20.26 -0.30 -5.77
N ILE A 364 19.21 -1.00 -5.32
CA ILE A 364 18.96 -2.41 -5.67
C ILE A 364 18.83 -2.59 -7.18
N ASP A 365 18.07 -1.72 -7.85
CA ASP A 365 17.89 -1.75 -9.30
C ASP A 365 19.20 -1.45 -10.05
N ALA A 366 20.14 -0.76 -9.41
CA ALA A 366 21.45 -0.47 -9.96
C ALA A 366 22.48 -1.60 -9.77
N VAL A 367 22.23 -2.60 -8.91
CA VAL A 367 23.11 -3.75 -8.71
C VAL A 367 23.15 -4.60 -9.99
N PRO A 368 24.34 -4.89 -10.56
CA PRO A 368 24.44 -5.77 -11.70
C PRO A 368 23.99 -7.20 -11.37
N LYS A 369 23.40 -7.89 -12.34
CA LYS A 369 22.94 -9.28 -12.15
C LYS A 369 24.09 -10.17 -11.67
N GLY A 370 23.84 -10.98 -10.65
CA GLY A 370 24.82 -11.90 -10.05
C GLY A 370 25.87 -11.22 -9.17
N LYS A 371 25.78 -9.89 -8.95
CA LYS A 371 26.74 -9.12 -8.16
C LYS A 371 26.19 -8.62 -6.82
N GLN A 372 25.08 -9.17 -6.34
CA GLN A 372 24.41 -8.75 -5.10
C GLN A 372 25.26 -8.90 -3.83
N PHE A 373 26.31 -9.73 -3.87
CA PHE A 373 27.27 -9.92 -2.77
C PHE A 373 28.66 -9.35 -3.07
N ASP A 374 28.82 -8.64 -4.17
CA ASP A 374 30.09 -8.00 -4.54
C ASP A 374 30.16 -6.59 -3.90
N TYR A 375 30.72 -6.52 -2.71
CA TYR A 375 30.84 -5.29 -1.91
C TYR A 375 31.75 -4.22 -2.52
N SER A 376 32.48 -4.54 -3.58
CA SER A 376 33.23 -3.56 -4.36
C SER A 376 32.32 -2.71 -5.27
N GLN A 377 31.11 -3.20 -5.56
CA GLN A 377 30.15 -2.49 -6.40
C GLN A 377 29.52 -1.29 -5.65
N PRO A 378 29.58 -0.07 -6.21
CA PRO A 378 28.99 1.10 -5.56
C PRO A 378 27.49 0.93 -5.26
N ALA A 379 26.73 0.26 -6.15
CA ALA A 379 25.31 0.01 -5.92
C ALA A 379 25.07 -0.88 -4.68
N VAL A 380 25.91 -1.90 -4.45
CA VAL A 380 25.84 -2.76 -3.25
C VAL A 380 26.19 -1.97 -1.99
N GLN A 381 27.20 -1.08 -2.06
CA GLN A 381 27.54 -0.20 -0.95
C GLN A 381 26.37 0.74 -0.59
N GLY A 382 25.70 1.30 -1.60
CA GLY A 382 24.48 2.11 -1.39
C GLY A 382 23.36 1.33 -0.69
N VAL A 383 23.13 0.06 -1.09
CA VAL A 383 22.20 -0.83 -0.40
C VAL A 383 22.62 -1.06 1.05
N GLN A 384 23.91 -1.27 1.34
CA GLN A 384 24.39 -1.48 2.71
C GLN A 384 24.18 -0.28 3.62
N TYR A 385 24.38 0.95 3.13
CA TYR A 385 24.05 2.16 3.90
C TYR A 385 22.57 2.21 4.24
N CYS A 386 21.71 1.98 3.26
CA CYS A 386 20.26 1.91 3.50
C CYS A 386 19.91 0.80 4.51
N ASP A 387 20.43 -0.41 4.34
CA ASP A 387 20.15 -1.55 5.24
C ASP A 387 20.62 -1.28 6.67
N ARG A 388 21.67 -0.50 6.85
CA ARG A 388 22.13 -0.09 8.17
C ARG A 388 21.14 0.87 8.83
N LEU A 389 20.63 1.84 8.09
CA LEU A 389 19.59 2.76 8.57
C LEU A 389 18.31 2.00 8.91
N PHE A 390 17.83 1.12 8.03
CA PHE A 390 16.65 0.28 8.28
C PHE A 390 16.78 -0.58 9.55
N ARG A 391 17.95 -1.17 9.80
CA ARG A 391 18.20 -1.96 11.02
C ARG A 391 18.19 -1.12 12.29
N ILE A 392 18.73 0.09 12.23
CA ILE A 392 18.71 1.02 13.36
C ILE A 392 17.27 1.42 13.64
N GLU A 393 16.52 1.85 12.63
CA GLU A 393 15.12 2.29 12.74
C GLU A 393 14.21 1.16 13.27
N ASP A 394 14.35 -0.06 12.75
CA ASP A 394 13.61 -1.24 13.24
C ASP A 394 13.90 -1.52 14.73
N THR A 395 15.17 -1.41 15.13
CA THR A 395 15.58 -1.58 16.53
C THR A 395 14.98 -0.50 17.43
N ILE A 396 14.97 0.75 16.97
CA ILE A 396 14.39 1.88 17.72
C ILE A 396 12.89 1.68 17.90
N ASN A 397 12.19 1.35 16.82
CA ASN A 397 10.74 1.18 16.80
C ASN A 397 10.28 0.01 17.68
N LYS A 398 11.00 -1.12 17.66
CA LYS A 398 10.69 -2.28 18.51
C LYS A 398 10.95 -2.02 19.99
N ARG A 399 12.01 -1.26 20.30
CA ARG A 399 12.41 -1.03 21.69
C ARG A 399 11.66 0.11 22.36
N TYR A 400 11.22 1.09 21.59
CA TYR A 400 10.58 2.31 22.10
C TYR A 400 9.29 2.63 21.31
N PRO A 401 8.30 1.72 21.32
CA PRO A 401 7.04 1.95 20.61
C PRO A 401 6.33 3.17 21.22
N GLY A 402 5.88 4.10 20.37
CA GLY A 402 5.16 5.30 20.78
C GLY A 402 5.99 6.37 21.53
N ASN A 403 7.26 6.11 21.82
CA ASN A 403 8.13 7.11 22.47
C ASN A 403 8.89 7.94 21.42
N TYR A 404 8.22 8.94 20.89
CA TYR A 404 8.71 9.74 19.76
C TYR A 404 9.93 10.60 20.12
N GLU A 405 10.02 11.13 21.34
CA GLU A 405 11.19 11.90 21.79
C GLU A 405 12.44 11.01 21.85
N LYS A 406 12.30 9.80 22.38
CA LYS A 406 13.40 8.84 22.42
C LYS A 406 13.79 8.37 21.02
N ARG A 407 12.83 8.19 20.12
CA ARG A 407 13.06 7.88 18.70
C ARG A 407 13.89 8.98 18.04
N LYS A 408 13.50 10.25 18.19
CA LYS A 408 14.26 11.40 17.68
C LYS A 408 15.69 11.43 18.21
N GLN A 409 15.86 11.31 19.54
CA GLN A 409 17.18 11.30 20.17
C GLN A 409 18.08 10.20 19.56
N LEU A 410 17.58 8.97 19.44
CA LEU A 410 18.34 7.84 18.94
C LEU A 410 18.64 7.93 17.45
N ARG A 411 17.75 8.51 16.65
CA ARG A 411 18.01 8.84 15.24
C ARG A 411 19.20 9.80 15.11
N LEU A 412 19.21 10.87 15.89
CA LEU A 412 20.32 11.85 15.90
C LEU A 412 21.63 11.21 16.39
N GLU A 413 21.57 10.32 17.37
CA GLU A 413 22.75 9.65 17.93
C GLU A 413 23.33 8.58 17.00
N LYS A 414 22.46 7.75 16.38
CA LYS A 414 22.88 6.53 15.68
C LYS A 414 22.77 6.59 14.18
N GLU A 415 21.75 7.27 13.63
CA GLU A 415 21.53 7.33 12.19
C GLU A 415 22.21 8.52 11.53
N LYS A 416 22.23 9.68 12.20
CA LYS A 416 22.88 10.87 11.65
C LYS A 416 24.35 10.61 11.25
N PRO A 417 25.20 9.94 12.06
CA PRO A 417 26.57 9.62 11.63
C PRO A 417 26.62 8.69 10.40
N VAL A 418 25.63 7.78 10.27
CA VAL A 418 25.54 6.91 9.09
C VAL A 418 25.14 7.71 7.85
N LEU A 419 24.23 8.68 8.00
CA LEU A 419 23.84 9.59 6.94
C LEU A 419 24.98 10.49 6.49
N GLU A 420 25.76 11.05 7.41
CA GLU A 420 26.93 11.86 7.11
C GLU A 420 27.96 11.03 6.29
N ALA A 421 28.23 9.80 6.69
CA ALA A 421 29.09 8.90 5.96
C ALA A 421 28.51 8.52 4.58
N PHE A 422 27.18 8.29 4.50
CA PHE A 422 26.48 8.02 3.25
C PHE A 422 26.58 9.18 2.26
N TRP A 423 26.36 10.43 2.72
CA TRP A 423 26.45 11.60 1.86
C TRP A 423 27.88 11.84 1.38
N SER A 424 28.87 11.71 2.27
CA SER A 424 30.29 11.83 1.90
C SER A 424 30.68 10.79 0.85
N TRP A 425 30.25 9.55 1.02
CA TRP A 425 30.45 8.49 0.05
C TRP A 425 29.73 8.80 -1.28
N LEU A 426 28.46 9.23 -1.24
CA LEU A 426 27.67 9.53 -2.43
C LEU A 426 28.30 10.66 -3.26
N ASP A 427 28.81 11.70 -2.58
CA ASP A 427 29.44 12.86 -3.20
C ASP A 427 30.83 12.51 -3.82
N SER A 428 31.47 11.43 -3.37
CA SER A 428 32.73 10.91 -3.94
C SER A 428 32.55 10.07 -5.20
N LEU A 429 31.30 9.69 -5.53
CA LEU A 429 31.04 8.79 -6.65
C LEU A 429 31.11 9.49 -8.02
N HIS A 430 31.88 8.94 -8.90
CA HIS A 430 31.84 9.29 -10.31
C HIS A 430 30.96 8.29 -11.07
N THR A 431 29.85 8.76 -11.64
CA THR A 431 28.89 7.89 -12.32
C THR A 431 28.74 8.25 -13.79
N VAL A 432 28.66 7.23 -14.63
CA VAL A 432 28.45 7.42 -16.07
C VAL A 432 27.01 7.87 -16.32
N ARG A 433 26.83 8.93 -17.06
CA ARG A 433 25.52 9.52 -17.41
C ARG A 433 24.60 8.46 -18.02
N ASN A 434 23.33 8.44 -17.58
CA ASN A 434 22.28 7.49 -17.98
C ASN A 434 22.46 6.03 -17.47
N SER A 435 23.53 5.70 -16.74
CA SER A 435 23.64 4.41 -16.07
C SER A 435 22.56 4.25 -14.98
N ARG A 436 22.31 3.02 -14.53
CA ARG A 436 21.40 2.77 -13.40
C ARG A 436 21.94 3.41 -12.11
N MET A 437 23.26 3.34 -11.92
CA MET A 437 23.90 3.98 -10.77
C MET A 437 23.77 5.51 -10.81
N TYR A 438 23.94 6.13 -11.98
CA TYR A 438 23.68 7.56 -12.17
C TYR A 438 22.25 7.93 -11.77
N LYS A 439 21.26 7.13 -12.20
CA LYS A 439 19.86 7.36 -11.82
C LYS A 439 19.64 7.27 -10.31
N ALA A 440 20.26 6.29 -9.65
CA ALA A 440 20.20 6.14 -8.21
C ALA A 440 20.83 7.34 -7.48
N VAL A 441 22.06 7.71 -7.84
CA VAL A 441 22.74 8.87 -7.26
C VAL A 441 21.97 10.16 -7.46
N ASN A 442 21.54 10.44 -8.68
CA ASN A 442 20.76 11.66 -9.00
C ASN A 442 19.40 11.67 -8.29
N TYR A 443 18.73 10.53 -8.17
CA TYR A 443 17.48 10.43 -7.40
C TYR A 443 17.69 10.84 -5.94
N VAL A 444 18.75 10.36 -5.32
CA VAL A 444 19.06 10.61 -3.91
C VAL A 444 19.57 12.03 -3.69
N GLN A 445 20.50 12.52 -4.52
CA GLN A 445 21.03 13.90 -4.43
C GLN A 445 19.93 14.95 -4.50
N ASN A 446 18.96 14.77 -5.42
CA ASN A 446 17.82 15.69 -5.55
C ASN A 446 16.86 15.66 -4.35
N ARG A 447 17.08 14.77 -3.37
CA ARG A 447 16.25 14.59 -2.17
C ARG A 447 17.02 14.68 -0.87
N ARG A 448 18.26 15.13 -0.91
CA ARG A 448 19.14 15.19 0.25
C ARG A 448 18.46 15.83 1.46
N GLU A 449 17.91 17.03 1.29
CA GLU A 449 17.23 17.74 2.37
C GLU A 449 16.00 16.99 2.87
N THR A 450 15.15 16.53 1.95
CA THR A 450 13.90 15.85 2.32
C THR A 450 14.11 14.42 2.85
N ALA A 451 15.25 13.80 2.54
CA ALA A 451 15.63 12.49 3.08
C ALA A 451 16.12 12.56 4.53
N GLU A 452 16.53 13.74 5.02
CA GLU A 452 16.92 13.96 6.41
C GLU A 452 15.80 14.55 7.29
N THR A 453 14.71 15.03 6.69
CA THR A 453 13.60 15.68 7.41
C THR A 453 13.03 14.81 8.53
N TYR A 454 13.04 13.48 8.40
CA TYR A 454 12.55 12.55 9.43
C TYR A 454 13.33 12.62 10.75
N LEU A 455 14.54 13.16 10.74
CA LEU A 455 15.34 13.41 11.95
C LEU A 455 14.78 14.54 12.82
N GLU A 456 13.97 15.42 12.25
CA GLU A 456 13.45 16.60 12.96
C GLU A 456 12.41 16.22 14.01
N ASP A 457 11.62 15.15 13.77
CA ASP A 457 10.60 14.68 14.70
C ASP A 457 10.49 13.15 14.69
N GLY A 458 10.44 12.54 15.85
CA GLY A 458 10.35 11.09 15.97
C GLY A 458 9.04 10.47 15.47
N ARG A 459 8.04 11.29 15.17
CA ARG A 459 6.76 10.86 14.54
C ARG A 459 6.83 10.81 13.02
N CYS A 460 7.82 11.46 12.40
CA CYS A 460 8.03 11.30 10.96
C CYS A 460 8.34 9.84 10.63
N SER A 461 7.65 9.29 9.65
CA SER A 461 7.91 7.95 9.17
C SER A 461 9.22 7.89 8.37
N PHE A 462 9.91 6.77 8.45
CA PHE A 462 11.13 6.53 7.67
C PHE A 462 10.81 6.06 6.24
N THR A 463 9.59 5.52 6.06
CA THR A 463 9.12 5.00 4.78
C THR A 463 7.66 5.34 4.52
N ASN A 464 7.28 5.43 3.25
CA ASN A 464 5.90 5.61 2.82
C ASN A 464 5.09 4.29 2.75
N ASN A 465 5.56 3.23 3.37
CA ASN A 465 4.94 1.90 3.27
C ASN A 465 3.48 1.88 3.76
N ALA A 466 3.14 2.70 4.75
CA ALA A 466 1.78 2.78 5.25
C ALA A 466 0.80 3.30 4.19
N SER A 467 1.19 4.29 3.37
CA SER A 467 0.38 4.76 2.23
C SER A 467 0.34 3.72 1.11
N GLU A 468 1.49 3.09 0.80
CA GLU A 468 1.54 2.04 -0.21
C GLU A 468 0.63 0.86 0.15
N ASN A 469 0.58 0.47 1.43
CA ASN A 469 -0.33 -0.56 1.92
C ASN A 469 -1.79 -0.10 1.90
N ALA A 470 -2.06 1.15 2.24
CA ALA A 470 -3.41 1.70 2.23
C ALA A 470 -3.97 1.86 0.79
N ILE A 471 -3.15 2.17 -0.22
CA ILE A 471 -3.60 2.26 -1.63
C ILE A 471 -3.71 0.88 -2.32
N ARG A 472 -3.06 -0.16 -1.76
CA ARG A 472 -3.03 -1.51 -2.33
C ARG A 472 -4.41 -2.14 -2.55
N PRO A 473 -5.42 -2.03 -1.64
CA PRO A 473 -6.78 -2.56 -1.88
C PRO A 473 -7.41 -2.04 -3.15
N PHE A 474 -7.23 -0.75 -3.47
CA PHE A 474 -7.68 -0.18 -4.73
C PHE A 474 -6.94 -0.79 -5.93
N THR A 475 -5.61 -0.94 -5.86
CA THR A 475 -4.82 -1.49 -6.97
C THR A 475 -5.13 -2.95 -7.25
N VAL A 476 -5.43 -3.74 -6.20
CA VAL A 476 -5.88 -5.14 -6.32
C VAL A 476 -7.29 -5.19 -6.86
N GLY A 477 -8.21 -4.41 -6.32
CA GLY A 477 -9.61 -4.33 -6.75
C GLY A 477 -9.71 -3.94 -8.23
N ARG A 478 -8.93 -2.94 -8.66
CA ARG A 478 -8.85 -2.51 -10.06
C ARG A 478 -8.53 -3.66 -11.03
N LYS A 479 -7.76 -4.67 -10.64
CA LYS A 479 -7.49 -5.85 -11.46
C LYS A 479 -8.74 -6.70 -11.71
N ASN A 480 -9.78 -6.58 -10.89
CA ASN A 480 -11.04 -7.31 -11.04
C ASN A 480 -12.07 -6.59 -11.93
N TRP A 481 -12.15 -5.26 -11.88
CA TRP A 481 -13.12 -4.48 -12.67
C TRP A 481 -12.50 -3.60 -13.75
N LEU A 482 -11.18 -3.47 -13.83
CA LEU A 482 -10.33 -2.84 -14.85
C LEU A 482 -10.47 -1.30 -14.94
N PHE A 483 -11.67 -0.76 -14.97
CA PHE A 483 -11.97 0.66 -15.19
C PHE A 483 -13.17 1.14 -14.36
N SER A 484 -13.33 2.45 -14.27
CA SER A 484 -14.57 3.12 -13.86
C SER A 484 -15.32 3.61 -15.09
N GLN A 485 -16.67 3.51 -15.11
CA GLN A 485 -17.45 3.92 -16.28
C GLN A 485 -17.41 5.45 -16.46
N SER A 486 -17.60 6.21 -15.38
CA SER A 486 -17.68 7.67 -15.42
C SER A 486 -16.91 8.31 -14.25
N VAL A 487 -16.76 9.63 -14.30
CA VAL A 487 -16.20 10.46 -13.22
C VAL A 487 -16.96 10.26 -11.91
N GLU A 488 -18.31 10.20 -11.98
CA GLU A 488 -19.16 9.98 -10.80
C GLU A 488 -18.89 8.62 -10.15
N VAL A 489 -18.71 7.56 -10.95
CA VAL A 489 -18.36 6.22 -10.45
C VAL A 489 -16.96 6.24 -9.80
N ALA A 490 -16.00 6.96 -10.38
CA ALA A 490 -14.66 7.08 -9.84
C ALA A 490 -14.65 7.87 -8.51
N GLY A 491 -15.35 8.99 -8.45
CA GLY A 491 -15.52 9.78 -7.23
C GLY A 491 -16.26 9.02 -6.12
N ALA A 492 -17.38 8.37 -6.46
CA ALA A 492 -18.10 7.52 -5.53
C ALA A 492 -17.20 6.37 -5.00
N SER A 493 -16.36 5.79 -5.86
CA SER A 493 -15.42 4.76 -5.44
C SER A 493 -14.38 5.29 -4.45
N ALA A 494 -13.88 6.52 -4.62
CA ALA A 494 -12.97 7.15 -3.67
C ALA A 494 -13.59 7.28 -2.28
N VAL A 495 -14.80 7.85 -2.19
CA VAL A 495 -15.53 8.00 -0.93
C VAL A 495 -15.81 6.64 -0.28
N VAL A 496 -16.25 5.65 -1.05
CA VAL A 496 -16.57 4.31 -0.53
C VAL A 496 -15.30 3.56 -0.07
N TYR A 497 -14.19 3.63 -0.82
CA TYR A 497 -12.91 3.07 -0.35
C TYR A 497 -12.46 3.72 0.95
N THR A 498 -12.65 5.03 1.10
CA THR A 498 -12.40 5.73 2.37
C THR A 498 -13.20 5.09 3.50
N MET A 499 -14.50 4.90 3.36
CA MET A 499 -15.34 4.27 4.42
C MET A 499 -14.86 2.85 4.77
N VAL A 500 -14.53 2.05 3.75
CA VAL A 500 -14.07 0.67 3.93
C VAL A 500 -12.72 0.61 4.63
N GLU A 501 -11.73 1.38 4.18
CA GLU A 501 -10.38 1.36 4.76
C GLU A 501 -10.34 2.05 6.14
N MET A 502 -11.19 3.04 6.38
CA MET A 502 -11.39 3.62 7.71
C MET A 502 -11.93 2.58 8.70
N ALA A 503 -12.97 1.83 8.33
CA ALA A 503 -13.49 0.76 9.17
C ALA A 503 -12.41 -0.30 9.48
N LYS A 504 -11.65 -0.70 8.47
CA LYS A 504 -10.58 -1.69 8.57
C LYS A 504 -9.42 -1.21 9.46
N ALA A 505 -8.95 0.03 9.30
CA ALA A 505 -7.88 0.61 10.11
C ALA A 505 -8.23 0.62 11.60
N HIS A 506 -9.51 0.76 11.94
CA HIS A 506 -10.03 0.74 13.31
C HIS A 506 -10.54 -0.65 13.75
N ASN A 507 -10.26 -1.70 12.96
CA ASN A 507 -10.66 -3.08 13.22
C ASN A 507 -12.18 -3.25 13.45
N LEU A 508 -13.02 -2.47 12.81
CA LEU A 508 -14.47 -2.66 12.81
C LEU A 508 -14.86 -3.72 11.77
N ASN A 509 -16.01 -4.40 12.02
CA ASN A 509 -16.63 -5.17 10.96
C ASN A 509 -17.12 -4.21 9.87
N ILE A 510 -16.55 -4.31 8.66
CA ILE A 510 -16.79 -3.38 7.56
C ILE A 510 -18.28 -3.34 7.19
N TYR A 511 -18.93 -4.50 7.06
CA TYR A 511 -20.34 -4.60 6.71
C TYR A 511 -21.22 -3.93 7.76
N GLU A 512 -21.02 -4.24 9.04
CA GLU A 512 -21.82 -3.67 10.13
C GLU A 512 -21.60 -2.16 10.27
N TYR A 513 -20.37 -1.67 10.07
CA TYR A 513 -20.08 -0.25 10.08
C TYR A 513 -20.81 0.49 8.95
N LEU A 514 -20.71 0.00 7.71
CA LEU A 514 -21.37 0.60 6.56
C LEU A 514 -22.88 0.59 6.72
N LYS A 515 -23.45 -0.53 7.19
CA LYS A 515 -24.88 -0.66 7.48
C LYS A 515 -25.32 0.36 8.53
N TYR A 516 -24.57 0.47 9.63
CA TYR A 516 -24.85 1.42 10.70
C TYR A 516 -24.86 2.87 10.20
N VAL A 517 -23.86 3.30 9.43
CA VAL A 517 -23.82 4.66 8.86
C VAL A 517 -25.03 4.90 7.94
N LEU A 518 -25.40 3.92 7.10
CA LEU A 518 -26.56 4.02 6.22
C LEU A 518 -27.90 4.02 6.98
N GLU A 519 -27.98 3.41 8.15
CA GLU A 519 -29.14 3.48 9.06
C GLU A 519 -29.26 4.87 9.69
N GLN A 520 -28.16 5.51 10.06
CA GLN A 520 -28.15 6.86 10.62
C GLN A 520 -28.43 7.94 9.57
N ARG A 521 -28.08 7.71 8.30
CA ARG A 521 -28.30 8.62 7.16
C ARG A 521 -27.77 10.04 7.42
N PRO A 522 -26.48 10.20 7.75
CA PRO A 522 -25.92 11.54 7.94
C PRO A 522 -26.08 12.36 6.66
N ASP A 523 -26.35 13.64 6.79
CA ASP A 523 -26.47 14.58 5.67
C ASP A 523 -25.66 15.87 5.95
N ASN A 524 -25.67 16.79 5.01
CA ASN A 524 -24.91 18.03 5.07
C ASN A 524 -25.38 19.01 6.18
N THR A 525 -26.46 18.69 6.91
CA THR A 525 -26.95 19.50 8.05
C THR A 525 -26.34 19.04 9.37
N TRP A 526 -25.68 17.89 9.39
CA TRP A 526 -25.06 17.35 10.59
C TRP A 526 -23.83 18.16 11.01
N THR A 527 -23.73 18.41 12.31
CA THR A 527 -22.54 19.08 12.88
C THR A 527 -21.36 18.12 13.00
N ASP A 528 -20.15 18.67 13.16
CA ASP A 528 -18.95 17.86 13.37
C ASP A 528 -19.04 16.98 14.63
N GLU A 529 -19.74 17.43 15.67
CA GLU A 529 -19.99 16.64 16.88
C GLU A 529 -20.85 15.41 16.57
N GLN A 530 -21.91 15.58 15.78
CA GLN A 530 -22.78 14.46 15.35
C GLN A 530 -22.03 13.49 14.43
N LEU A 531 -21.24 14.01 13.48
CA LEU A 531 -20.43 13.21 12.56
C LEU A 531 -19.32 12.46 13.31
N SER A 532 -18.76 13.06 14.37
CA SER A 532 -17.74 12.42 15.20
C SER A 532 -18.21 11.14 15.90
N GLU A 533 -19.52 11.06 16.24
CA GLU A 533 -20.12 9.83 16.80
C GLU A 533 -20.14 8.67 15.80
N LEU A 534 -20.16 8.97 14.49
CA LEU A 534 -20.11 7.98 13.41
C LEU A 534 -18.68 7.63 12.98
N ALA A 535 -17.68 8.36 13.48
CA ALA A 535 -16.29 8.08 13.15
C ALA A 535 -15.87 6.70 13.69
N PRO A 536 -15.09 5.92 12.93
CA PRO A 536 -14.69 4.55 13.34
C PRO A 536 -13.95 4.49 14.68
N TRP A 537 -13.31 5.58 15.09
CA TRP A 537 -12.63 5.69 16.38
C TRP A 537 -13.50 6.16 17.54
N SER A 538 -14.80 6.46 17.31
CA SER A 538 -15.71 6.93 18.36
C SER A 538 -15.86 5.90 19.47
N GLU A 539 -15.96 6.35 20.72
CA GLU A 539 -16.18 5.47 21.87
C GLU A 539 -17.40 4.58 21.72
N LYS A 540 -18.46 5.12 21.11
CA LYS A 540 -19.71 4.42 20.83
C LYS A 540 -19.48 3.19 19.94
N LEU A 541 -18.79 3.34 18.82
CA LEU A 541 -18.50 2.23 17.88
C LEU A 541 -17.49 1.25 18.46
N GLN A 542 -16.49 1.73 19.19
CA GLN A 542 -15.52 0.85 19.85
C GLN A 542 -16.15 0.07 21.03
N SER A 543 -17.17 0.59 21.70
CA SER A 543 -17.92 -0.14 22.73
C SER A 543 -18.83 -1.22 22.15
N ILE A 544 -19.50 -0.96 21.03
CA ILE A 544 -20.31 -1.98 20.30
C ILE A 544 -19.42 -3.15 19.88
N LYS A 545 -18.21 -2.89 19.40
CA LYS A 545 -17.24 -3.93 19.07
C LYS A 545 -16.89 -4.81 20.27
N LYS A 546 -16.69 -4.22 21.45
CA LYS A 546 -16.37 -4.98 22.68
C LYS A 546 -17.53 -5.90 23.09
N SER A 547 -18.77 -5.39 23.03
CA SER A 547 -19.97 -6.17 23.41
C SER A 547 -20.30 -7.32 22.43
N GLN A 548 -19.79 -7.30 21.20
CA GLN A 548 -19.93 -8.41 20.23
C GLN A 548 -18.85 -9.49 20.40
N LEU A 549 -17.80 -9.22 21.17
CA LEU A 549 -16.69 -10.15 21.43
C LEU A 549 -16.83 -10.85 22.79
N ASP A 550 -17.68 -10.34 23.67
CA ASP A 550 -18.10 -10.94 24.97
C ASP A 550 -19.38 -11.77 24.77
#